data_26773d20af8f5b93a172a9c0b8848453
#
_entry.id   26773d20af8f5b93a172a9c0b8848453
#
_cell.length_a   1.000
_cell.length_b   1.000
_cell.length_c   1.000
_cell.angle_alpha   90.00
_cell.angle_beta   90.00
_cell.angle_gamma   90.00
#
_symmetry.space_group_name_H-M   'P 1'
#
loop_
_entity.id
_entity.type
_entity.pdbx_description
1 polymer ?
#
loop_
_entity_poly.entity_id
_entity_poly.type
_entity_poly.pdbx_seq_one_letter_code
_entity_poly.pdbx_strand_id
1 'polypeptide(L)'
;CVAIVVMAETGKNNLREQVAMLPLSPGVYQFVDRSGTIIYVGKAKSLRKRVSSYFVQSKEHSAKVRVLVRQIAEIRHIVVSSETDALLLENSLIKTLQPRYNILLKDDKTYPWIVVRREHFPRVQSTRQLTRDGSQYFGPYSSVMMQHSVLEFVREVVPLRTCKLNLAPEQIAKGRY
;
A
#
# COMPACT_ATOMS: atom_id res chain seq x y z
N CYS A 1 25.51 12.37 -8.22
CA CYS A 1 25.99 12.51 -6.83
C CYS A 1 24.78 12.54 -5.91
N VAL A 2 24.62 11.50 -5.09
CA VAL A 2 23.56 11.44 -4.08
C VAL A 2 24.06 12.15 -2.84
N ALA A 3 23.48 13.31 -2.50
CA ALA A 3 23.81 14.01 -1.26
C ALA A 3 22.98 13.41 -0.11
N ILE A 4 23.64 12.67 0.78
CA ILE A 4 23.07 12.21 2.05
C ILE A 4 23.29 13.33 3.07
N VAL A 5 22.21 14.01 3.48
CA VAL A 5 22.26 14.94 4.60
C VAL A 5 21.75 14.23 5.84
N VAL A 6 22.66 13.96 6.77
CA VAL A 6 22.36 13.43 8.11
C VAL A 6 22.34 14.60 9.06
N MET A 7 21.21 14.85 9.73
CA MET A 7 21.15 15.73 10.89
C MET A 7 20.56 14.97 12.07
N ALA A 8 21.32 14.87 13.13
CA ALA A 8 20.90 14.34 14.43
C ALA A 8 20.71 15.51 15.40
N GLU A 9 19.53 15.59 16.06
CA GLU A 9 19.37 15.84 17.50
C GLU A 9 17.92 16.09 17.93
N THR A 10 17.54 15.41 18.92
CA THR A 10 16.65 15.43 20.08
C THR A 10 15.42 16.35 20.13
N GLY A 11 14.20 15.72 20.27
CA GLY A 11 13.00 16.33 20.86
C GLY A 11 11.86 16.62 19.87
N LYS A 12 10.61 16.62 20.36
CA LYS A 12 9.39 16.85 19.54
C LYS A 12 9.35 18.20 18.82
N ASN A 13 10.06 19.23 19.28
CA ASN A 13 10.21 20.51 18.59
C ASN A 13 11.07 20.33 17.33
N ASN A 14 12.07 19.46 17.38
CA ASN A 14 12.98 19.18 16.29
C ASN A 14 12.30 18.50 15.07
N LEU A 15 11.28 17.64 15.26
CA LEU A 15 10.60 16.98 14.14
C LEU A 15 9.82 17.96 13.26
N ARG A 16 9.20 18.99 13.83
CA ARG A 16 8.49 20.02 13.04
C ARG A 16 9.48 20.87 12.24
N GLU A 17 10.61 21.19 12.82
CA GLU A 17 11.70 21.91 12.14
C GLU A 17 12.30 21.04 11.02
N GLN A 18 12.57 19.76 11.27
CA GLN A 18 13.00 18.83 10.24
C GLN A 18 12.02 18.75 9.07
N VAL A 19 10.72 18.68 9.35
CA VAL A 19 9.68 18.69 8.30
C VAL A 19 9.69 19.97 7.51
N ALA A 20 9.86 21.13 8.16
CA ALA A 20 9.90 22.43 7.49
C ALA A 20 11.13 22.58 6.57
N MET A 21 12.24 21.95 6.92
CA MET A 21 13.48 21.95 6.14
C MET A 21 13.46 20.97 4.94
N LEU A 22 12.50 20.06 4.86
CA LEU A 22 12.41 19.13 3.73
C LEU A 22 12.18 19.87 2.41
N PRO A 23 12.81 19.41 1.31
CA PRO A 23 12.60 20.00 -0.01
C PRO A 23 11.21 19.68 -0.57
N LEU A 24 10.77 20.49 -1.53
CA LEU A 24 9.53 20.23 -2.28
C LEU A 24 9.73 19.28 -3.46
N SER A 25 10.94 18.75 -3.62
CA SER A 25 11.34 17.82 -4.69
C SER A 25 10.82 16.40 -4.47
N PRO A 26 10.79 15.59 -5.55
CA PRO A 26 10.54 14.16 -5.44
C PRO A 26 11.62 13.46 -4.62
N GLY A 27 11.24 12.39 -3.93
CA GLY A 27 12.22 11.63 -3.16
C GLY A 27 11.61 10.54 -2.30
N VAL A 28 12.48 9.92 -1.52
CA VAL A 28 12.14 8.90 -0.53
C VAL A 28 12.43 9.46 0.86
N TYR A 29 11.52 9.28 1.79
CA TYR A 29 11.68 9.60 3.20
C TYR A 29 11.71 8.33 4.05
N GLN A 30 12.45 8.39 5.13
CA GLN A 30 12.64 7.30 6.08
C GLN A 30 12.33 7.82 7.48
N PHE A 31 11.47 7.13 8.21
CA PHE A 31 11.22 7.40 9.61
C PHE A 31 12.09 6.48 10.47
N VAL A 32 12.82 7.10 11.38
CA VAL A 32 13.78 6.44 12.26
C VAL A 32 13.27 6.58 13.69
N ASP A 33 13.35 5.53 14.46
CA ASP A 33 13.00 5.51 15.87
C ASP A 33 14.16 5.98 16.77
N ARG A 34 13.91 5.98 18.08
CA ARG A 34 14.93 6.40 19.07
C ARG A 34 16.14 5.49 19.16
N SER A 35 16.05 4.26 18.64
CA SER A 35 17.16 3.30 18.58
C SER A 35 18.02 3.48 17.32
N GLY A 36 17.65 4.41 16.41
CA GLY A 36 18.33 4.59 15.13
C GLY A 36 17.85 3.61 14.05
N THR A 37 16.81 2.83 14.32
CA THR A 37 16.25 1.85 13.40
C THR A 37 15.27 2.51 12.44
N ILE A 38 15.41 2.22 11.12
CA ILE A 38 14.45 2.67 10.12
C ILE A 38 13.17 1.84 10.26
N ILE A 39 12.09 2.47 10.71
CA ILE A 39 10.81 1.83 10.97
C ILE A 39 9.82 1.96 9.84
N TYR A 40 10.00 2.93 8.94
CA TYR A 40 9.15 3.16 7.77
C TYR A 40 9.91 3.84 6.64
N VAL A 41 9.63 3.46 5.41
CA VAL A 41 10.13 4.08 4.18
C VAL A 41 8.93 4.43 3.30
N GLY A 42 8.96 5.62 2.68
CA GLY A 42 7.90 6.03 1.77
C GLY A 42 8.39 6.99 0.69
N LYS A 43 7.76 6.92 -0.48
CA LYS A 43 8.02 7.84 -1.58
C LYS A 43 7.14 9.10 -1.50
N ALA A 44 7.62 10.16 -2.10
CA ALA A 44 6.88 11.41 -2.23
C ALA A 44 7.18 12.09 -3.58
N LYS A 45 6.13 12.67 -4.17
CA LYS A 45 6.27 13.64 -5.27
C LYS A 45 6.77 14.99 -4.76
N SER A 46 6.46 15.31 -3.51
CA SER A 46 6.96 16.46 -2.76
C SER A 46 7.19 16.01 -1.33
N LEU A 47 8.46 15.89 -0.93
CA LEU A 47 8.87 15.37 0.38
C LEU A 47 8.22 16.16 1.51
N ARG A 48 8.33 17.49 1.50
CA ARG A 48 7.75 18.34 2.54
C ARG A 48 6.22 18.16 2.68
N LYS A 49 5.48 18.24 1.57
CA LYS A 49 4.02 18.09 1.60
C LYS A 49 3.58 16.73 2.12
N ARG A 50 4.25 15.68 1.66
CA ARG A 50 3.92 14.31 2.06
C ARG A 50 4.24 14.04 3.52
N VAL A 51 5.43 14.43 3.98
CA VAL A 51 5.84 14.19 5.37
C VAL A 51 5.04 15.06 6.33
N SER A 52 4.76 16.33 5.99
CA SER A 52 3.89 17.19 6.80
C SER A 52 2.51 16.57 7.06
N SER A 53 1.94 15.85 6.09
CA SER A 53 0.60 15.25 6.24
C SER A 53 0.52 14.21 7.38
N TYR A 54 1.62 13.60 7.80
CA TYR A 54 1.64 12.69 8.96
C TYR A 54 1.53 13.42 10.30
N PHE A 55 1.92 14.69 10.36
CA PHE A 55 1.96 15.50 11.59
C PHE A 55 0.75 16.42 11.75
N VAL A 56 -0.11 16.50 10.73
CA VAL A 56 -1.41 17.20 10.85
C VAL A 56 -2.35 16.31 11.66
N GLN A 57 -3.01 16.90 12.67
CA GLN A 57 -4.05 16.23 13.44
C GLN A 57 -5.32 16.07 12.57
N SER A 58 -5.36 15.04 11.75
CA SER A 58 -6.58 14.68 11.03
C SER A 58 -7.25 13.47 11.71
N LYS A 59 -8.59 13.51 11.79
CA LYS A 59 -9.40 12.37 12.26
C LYS A 59 -9.29 11.14 11.33
N GLU A 60 -8.71 11.33 10.14
CA GLU A 60 -8.59 10.32 9.09
C GLU A 60 -7.37 9.39 9.24
N HIS A 61 -6.44 9.69 10.15
CA HIS A 61 -5.31 8.79 10.37
C HIS A 61 -5.77 7.49 11.03
N SER A 62 -5.47 6.36 10.39
CA SER A 62 -5.70 5.03 10.97
C SER A 62 -4.95 4.89 12.30
N ALA A 63 -5.44 4.01 13.18
CA ALA A 63 -4.78 3.73 14.47
C ALA A 63 -3.30 3.34 14.27
N LYS A 64 -2.99 2.58 13.21
CA LYS A 64 -1.63 2.15 12.88
C LYS A 64 -0.71 3.35 12.53
N VAL A 65 -1.19 4.30 11.73
CA VAL A 65 -0.43 5.53 11.40
C VAL A 65 -0.17 6.37 12.64
N ARG A 66 -1.14 6.49 13.54
CA ARG A 66 -0.93 7.21 14.81
C ARG A 66 0.14 6.58 15.69
N VAL A 67 0.20 5.24 15.73
CA VAL A 67 1.25 4.51 16.45
C VAL A 67 2.61 4.74 15.79
N LEU A 68 2.71 4.66 14.47
CA LEU A 68 3.93 4.97 13.72
C LEU A 68 4.46 6.37 14.07
N VAL A 69 3.60 7.40 13.94
CA VAL A 69 4.01 8.81 14.17
C VAL A 69 4.54 9.03 15.58
N ARG A 70 4.02 8.33 16.60
CA ARG A 70 4.52 8.41 17.97
C ARG A 70 5.93 7.84 18.17
N GLN A 71 6.37 6.96 17.29
CA GLN A 71 7.69 6.32 17.37
C GLN A 71 8.77 7.04 16.57
N ILE A 72 8.41 8.00 15.73
CA ILE A 72 9.37 8.76 14.94
C ILE A 72 10.23 9.63 15.88
N ALA A 73 11.53 9.46 15.79
CA ALA A 73 12.53 10.29 16.46
C ALA A 73 13.29 11.17 15.46
N GLU A 74 13.53 10.67 14.22
CA GLU A 74 14.29 11.35 13.18
C GLU A 74 13.65 11.10 11.82
N ILE A 75 13.79 12.07 10.90
CA ILE A 75 13.35 11.97 9.51
C ILE A 75 14.57 12.09 8.61
N ARG A 76 14.86 11.04 7.86
CA ARG A 76 15.87 11.04 6.81
C ARG A 76 15.20 11.13 5.45
N HIS A 77 15.86 11.71 4.47
CA HIS A 77 15.33 11.80 3.11
C HIS A 77 16.41 11.69 2.06
N ILE A 78 16.02 11.24 0.88
CA ILE A 78 16.86 11.13 -0.31
C ILE A 78 16.09 11.80 -1.44
N VAL A 79 16.65 12.87 -2.01
CA VAL A 79 16.10 13.54 -3.19
C VAL A 79 16.47 12.77 -4.44
N VAL A 80 15.53 12.62 -5.36
CA VAL A 80 15.75 11.98 -6.66
C VAL A 80 15.21 12.86 -7.79
N SER A 81 15.58 12.52 -9.02
CA SER A 81 15.26 13.34 -10.19
C SER A 81 13.81 13.24 -10.64
N SER A 82 13.17 12.08 -10.41
CA SER A 82 11.82 11.81 -10.86
C SER A 82 10.98 11.02 -9.83
N GLU A 83 9.66 11.01 -10.02
CA GLU A 83 8.76 10.19 -9.23
C GLU A 83 8.97 8.69 -9.48
N THR A 84 9.40 8.33 -10.68
CA THR A 84 9.76 6.95 -11.05
C THR A 84 10.99 6.48 -10.28
N ASP A 85 12.03 7.32 -10.19
CA ASP A 85 13.23 7.02 -9.41
C ASP A 85 12.89 6.88 -7.92
N ALA A 86 11.97 7.72 -7.41
CA ALA A 86 11.49 7.60 -6.03
C ALA A 86 10.80 6.26 -5.79
N LEU A 87 10.01 5.76 -6.75
CA LEU A 87 9.33 4.47 -6.64
C LEU A 87 10.33 3.30 -6.63
N LEU A 88 11.30 3.32 -7.54
CA LEU A 88 12.33 2.28 -7.61
C LEU A 88 13.19 2.24 -6.34
N LEU A 89 13.58 3.42 -5.85
CA LEU A 89 14.37 3.54 -4.63
C LEU A 89 13.57 3.11 -3.38
N GLU A 90 12.30 3.51 -3.26
CA GLU A 90 11.41 3.05 -2.17
C GLU A 90 11.32 1.52 -2.15
N ASN A 91 11.06 0.89 -3.29
CA ASN A 91 10.95 -0.56 -3.39
C ASN A 91 12.26 -1.26 -3.01
N SER A 92 13.39 -0.75 -3.46
CA SER A 92 14.72 -1.27 -3.12
C SER A 92 14.98 -1.17 -1.62
N LEU A 93 14.74 -0.01 -1.03
CA LEU A 93 14.94 0.22 0.41
C LEU A 93 14.01 -0.63 1.27
N ILE A 94 12.74 -0.77 0.90
CA ILE A 94 11.80 -1.64 1.62
C ILE A 94 12.25 -3.10 1.54
N LYS A 95 12.71 -3.55 0.38
CA LYS A 95 13.18 -4.93 0.19
C LYS A 95 14.43 -5.23 1.01
N THR A 96 15.37 -4.28 1.07
CA THR A 96 16.63 -4.44 1.80
C THR A 96 16.47 -4.27 3.30
N LEU A 97 15.75 -3.24 3.74
CA LEU A 97 15.65 -2.86 5.15
C LEU A 97 14.50 -3.54 5.88
N GLN A 98 13.51 -4.09 5.16
CA GLN A 98 12.31 -4.72 5.72
C GLN A 98 11.67 -3.93 6.87
N PRO A 99 11.37 -2.61 6.71
CA PRO A 99 10.96 -1.78 7.82
C PRO A 99 9.63 -2.28 8.40
N ARG A 100 9.57 -2.37 9.73
CA ARG A 100 8.44 -2.95 10.46
C ARG A 100 7.08 -2.40 10.03
N TYR A 101 6.96 -1.08 9.85
CA TYR A 101 5.68 -0.46 9.51
C TYR A 101 5.35 -0.55 8.03
N ASN A 102 6.31 -0.73 7.12
CA ASN A 102 6.00 -1.07 5.74
C ASN A 102 5.33 -2.43 5.64
N ILE A 103 5.79 -3.40 6.41
CA ILE A 103 5.18 -4.73 6.48
C ILE A 103 3.78 -4.65 7.09
N LEU A 104 3.63 -3.99 8.26
CA LEU A 104 2.36 -3.86 8.96
C LEU A 104 1.32 -3.01 8.20
N LEU A 105 1.75 -1.99 7.43
CA LEU A 105 0.87 -1.15 6.63
C LEU A 105 0.55 -1.74 5.25
N LYS A 106 1.35 -2.71 4.76
CA LYS A 106 1.00 -3.50 3.57
C LYS A 106 -0.32 -4.24 3.75
N ASP A 107 -0.63 -4.68 4.95
CA ASP A 107 -1.89 -5.37 5.25
C ASP A 107 -3.14 -4.51 5.03
N ASP A 108 -3.02 -3.17 5.02
CA ASP A 108 -4.14 -2.25 4.73
C ASP A 108 -4.28 -1.90 3.24
N LYS A 109 -3.24 -2.18 2.42
CA LYS A 109 -3.29 -2.02 0.97
C LYS A 109 -3.13 -3.37 0.30
N THR A 110 -4.10 -4.23 0.51
CA THR A 110 -4.19 -5.47 -0.26
C THR A 110 -4.35 -5.13 -1.73
N TYR A 111 -3.36 -5.53 -2.53
CA TYR A 111 -3.46 -5.42 -3.99
C TYR A 111 -4.68 -6.20 -4.47
N PRO A 112 -5.38 -5.71 -5.49
CA PRO A 112 -6.51 -6.43 -6.04
C PRO A 112 -6.06 -7.70 -6.77
N TRP A 113 -6.87 -8.73 -6.65
CA TRP A 113 -6.74 -10.03 -7.28
C TRP A 113 -7.98 -10.32 -8.09
N ILE A 114 -7.84 -11.12 -9.13
CA ILE A 114 -8.97 -11.78 -9.79
C ILE A 114 -9.08 -13.16 -9.18
N VAL A 115 -10.27 -13.54 -8.73
CA VAL A 115 -10.55 -14.86 -8.18
C VAL A 115 -11.55 -15.60 -9.04
N VAL A 116 -11.23 -16.84 -9.38
CA VAL A 116 -12.17 -17.83 -9.92
C VAL A 116 -12.64 -18.68 -8.74
N ARG A 117 -13.89 -18.47 -8.31
CA ARG A 117 -14.45 -19.14 -7.14
C ARG A 117 -14.64 -20.63 -7.41
N ARG A 118 -14.26 -21.44 -6.42
CA ARG A 118 -14.56 -22.87 -6.43
C ARG A 118 -15.99 -23.11 -5.96
N GLU A 119 -16.93 -23.00 -6.90
CA GLU A 119 -18.36 -23.26 -6.69
C GLU A 119 -18.91 -24.03 -7.90
N HIS A 120 -20.11 -24.60 -7.79
CA HIS A 120 -20.73 -25.43 -8.83
C HIS A 120 -20.86 -24.68 -10.18
N PHE A 121 -21.15 -23.37 -10.12
CA PHE A 121 -21.07 -22.46 -11.26
C PHE A 121 -20.05 -21.37 -10.95
N PRO A 122 -18.77 -21.52 -11.37
CA PRO A 122 -17.71 -20.63 -11.00
C PRO A 122 -17.97 -19.17 -11.38
N ARG A 123 -17.68 -18.27 -10.44
CA ARG A 123 -17.71 -16.81 -10.69
C ARG A 123 -16.29 -16.27 -10.77
N VAL A 124 -16.10 -15.32 -11.70
CA VAL A 124 -14.87 -14.56 -11.81
C VAL A 124 -15.12 -13.14 -11.30
N GLN A 125 -14.40 -12.74 -10.27
CA GLN A 125 -14.62 -11.46 -9.62
C GLN A 125 -13.34 -10.85 -9.06
N SER A 126 -13.39 -9.54 -8.80
CA SER A 126 -12.33 -8.83 -8.06
C SER A 126 -12.41 -9.15 -6.58
N THR A 127 -11.26 -9.34 -5.96
CA THR A 127 -11.12 -9.49 -4.50
C THR A 127 -9.85 -8.87 -4.00
N ARG A 128 -9.82 -8.47 -2.73
CA ARG A 128 -8.60 -8.09 -2.01
C ARG A 128 -8.25 -9.09 -0.91
N GLN A 129 -9.10 -10.08 -0.70
CA GLN A 129 -8.91 -11.11 0.32
C GLN A 129 -8.57 -12.43 -0.34
N LEU A 130 -7.51 -13.07 0.13
CA LEU A 130 -7.13 -14.43 -0.24
C LEU A 130 -7.70 -15.37 0.82
N THR A 131 -8.56 -16.29 0.38
CA THR A 131 -9.14 -17.34 1.24
C THR A 131 -8.65 -18.70 0.80
N ARG A 132 -8.38 -19.60 1.75
CA ARG A 132 -7.97 -20.99 1.45
C ARG A 132 -9.20 -21.88 1.26
N ASP A 133 -10.03 -21.57 0.27
CA ASP A 133 -11.26 -22.29 -0.06
C ASP A 133 -11.14 -23.12 -1.34
N GLY A 134 -9.92 -23.25 -1.88
CA GLY A 134 -9.62 -23.95 -3.12
C GLY A 134 -9.96 -23.14 -4.38
N SER A 135 -10.34 -21.86 -4.25
CA SER A 135 -10.50 -20.93 -5.37
C SER A 135 -9.14 -20.59 -6.00
N GLN A 136 -9.13 -20.29 -7.30
CA GLN A 136 -7.92 -19.86 -8.00
C GLN A 136 -7.79 -18.34 -7.98
N TYR A 137 -6.59 -17.84 -7.69
CA TYR A 137 -6.29 -16.43 -7.57
C TYR A 137 -5.23 -16.02 -8.60
N PHE A 138 -5.52 -14.94 -9.33
CA PHE A 138 -4.63 -14.37 -10.35
C PHE A 138 -4.26 -12.94 -9.93
N GLY A 139 -2.97 -12.63 -9.90
CA GLY A 139 -2.45 -11.34 -9.45
C GLY A 139 -1.18 -11.50 -8.60
N PRO A 140 -0.81 -10.53 -7.77
CA PRO A 140 -1.51 -9.25 -7.53
C PRO A 140 -1.40 -8.26 -8.69
N TYR A 141 -2.44 -7.45 -8.92
CA TYR A 141 -2.42 -6.37 -9.88
C TYR A 141 -1.90 -5.09 -9.24
N SER A 142 -1.01 -4.37 -9.91
CA SER A 142 -0.44 -3.12 -9.42
C SER A 142 -1.45 -1.97 -9.35
N SER A 143 -2.54 -2.04 -10.12
CA SER A 143 -3.58 -1.02 -10.17
C SER A 143 -4.96 -1.65 -10.32
N VAL A 144 -5.96 -1.01 -9.70
CA VAL A 144 -7.37 -1.40 -9.82
C VAL A 144 -7.86 -1.23 -11.27
N MET A 145 -7.41 -0.19 -11.96
CA MET A 145 -7.77 0.08 -13.35
C MET A 145 -7.31 -1.06 -14.26
N MET A 146 -6.04 -1.47 -14.13
CA MET A 146 -5.49 -2.60 -14.91
C MET A 146 -6.27 -3.89 -14.64
N GLN A 147 -6.60 -4.17 -13.38
CA GLN A 147 -7.41 -5.34 -13.01
C GLN A 147 -8.80 -5.30 -13.64
N HIS A 148 -9.48 -4.13 -13.61
CA HIS A 148 -10.78 -3.95 -14.24
C HIS A 148 -10.72 -4.18 -15.75
N SER A 149 -9.74 -3.60 -16.45
CA SER A 149 -9.57 -3.80 -17.89
C SER A 149 -9.39 -5.26 -18.26
N VAL A 150 -8.62 -6.02 -17.46
CA VAL A 150 -8.47 -7.48 -17.67
C VAL A 150 -9.79 -8.20 -17.45
N LEU A 151 -10.55 -7.86 -16.40
CA LEU A 151 -11.87 -8.47 -16.14
C LEU A 151 -12.89 -8.15 -17.22
N GLU A 152 -12.91 -6.94 -17.74
CA GLU A 152 -13.78 -6.52 -18.84
C GLU A 152 -13.44 -7.31 -20.12
N PHE A 153 -12.16 -7.35 -20.50
CA PHE A 153 -11.70 -8.14 -21.63
C PHE A 153 -12.10 -9.62 -21.52
N VAL A 154 -11.89 -10.23 -20.35
CA VAL A 154 -12.27 -11.64 -20.14
C VAL A 154 -13.78 -11.84 -20.26
N ARG A 155 -14.61 -10.88 -19.83
CA ARG A 155 -16.09 -10.94 -19.96
C ARG A 155 -16.56 -10.77 -21.40
N GLU A 156 -15.85 -10.01 -22.22
CA GLU A 156 -16.15 -9.86 -23.63
C GLU A 156 -15.88 -11.14 -24.43
N VAL A 157 -14.80 -11.85 -24.06
CA VAL A 157 -14.37 -13.07 -24.78
C VAL A 157 -15.08 -14.32 -24.26
N VAL A 158 -15.39 -14.37 -22.96
CA VAL A 158 -16.00 -15.53 -22.30
C VAL A 158 -17.29 -15.12 -21.61
N PRO A 159 -18.44 -15.78 -21.86
CA PRO A 159 -19.70 -15.48 -21.20
C PRO A 159 -19.66 -15.92 -19.73
N LEU A 160 -19.06 -15.09 -18.88
CA LEU A 160 -18.93 -15.34 -17.44
C LEU A 160 -20.20 -15.00 -16.70
N ARG A 161 -20.51 -15.82 -15.72
CA ARG A 161 -21.58 -15.56 -14.78
C ARG A 161 -21.33 -14.29 -13.96
N THR A 162 -22.24 -13.34 -14.02
CA THR A 162 -22.18 -12.06 -13.29
C THR A 162 -23.10 -12.01 -12.07
N CYS A 163 -24.14 -12.85 -12.01
CA CYS A 163 -25.12 -12.85 -10.92
C CYS A 163 -24.51 -13.36 -9.60
N LYS A 164 -25.06 -12.85 -8.48
CA LYS A 164 -24.63 -13.22 -7.12
C LYS A 164 -25.51 -14.30 -6.48
N LEU A 165 -26.38 -14.92 -7.25
CA LEU A 165 -27.30 -15.94 -6.76
C LEU A 165 -26.54 -17.15 -6.21
N ASN A 166 -27.10 -17.80 -5.20
CA ASN A 166 -26.56 -19.07 -4.69
C ASN A 166 -27.08 -20.22 -5.55
N LEU A 167 -26.28 -20.68 -6.49
CA LEU A 167 -26.60 -21.77 -7.41
C LEU A 167 -26.03 -23.12 -6.91
N ALA A 168 -26.00 -23.37 -5.62
CA ALA A 168 -25.71 -24.69 -5.08
C ALA A 168 -26.81 -25.68 -5.54
N PRO A 169 -26.47 -26.94 -5.87
CA PRO A 169 -27.43 -27.92 -6.37
C PRO A 169 -28.69 -28.05 -5.52
N GLU A 170 -28.52 -28.01 -4.19
CA GLU A 170 -29.61 -28.06 -3.22
C GLU A 170 -30.56 -26.86 -3.29
N GLN A 171 -30.05 -25.68 -3.62
CA GLN A 171 -30.84 -24.46 -3.75
C GLN A 171 -31.60 -24.43 -5.07
N ILE A 172 -30.98 -24.92 -6.15
CA ILE A 172 -31.60 -25.07 -7.46
C ILE A 172 -32.76 -26.06 -7.35
N ALA A 173 -32.55 -27.20 -6.72
CA ALA A 173 -33.61 -28.21 -6.52
C ALA A 173 -34.81 -27.69 -5.72
N LYS A 174 -34.60 -26.71 -4.83
CA LYS A 174 -35.66 -26.06 -4.03
C LYS A 174 -36.27 -24.83 -4.72
N GLY A 175 -35.84 -24.47 -5.93
CA GLY A 175 -36.29 -23.26 -6.63
C GLY A 175 -35.97 -21.95 -5.89
N ARG A 176 -34.93 -21.96 -5.03
CA ARG A 176 -34.47 -20.82 -4.22
C ARG A 176 -33.16 -20.25 -4.75
N TYR A 177 -33.24 -19.44 -5.77
CA TYR A 177 -32.08 -18.77 -6.40
C TYR A 177 -32.40 -17.31 -6.76
#